data_4163c386be42d87d86b8e396fd36ebe2
#
_entry.id   4163c386be42d87d86b8e396fd36ebe2
#
_cell.length_a   1.000
_cell.length_b   1.000
_cell.length_c   1.000
_cell.angle_alpha   90.00
_cell.angle_beta   90.00
_cell.angle_gamma   90.00
#
_symmetry.space_group_name_H-M   'P 1'
#
loop_
_entity.id
_entity.type
_entity.pdbx_description
1 polymer ?
#
loop_
_entity_poly.entity_id
_entity_poly.type
_entity_poly.pdbx_seq_one_letter_code
_entity_poly.pdbx_strand_id
1 'polypeptide(L)'
;MTGSGSTLIASLPILANDFALKTLNYFDTLDFAGQDIRLRYAIRFVNASGSKAAFSNFLLIEPAAKVANAPSLLPIKVTQENLLLEWKPPQANIDGSTPVNILGFNIYRASEAEQTARLLNQAPITVNEFRDQSFEFGNNYKYFVRTVSLGTNAEPVESQESTISEINPKDTFAPNPPEGITLAASPNTIAIFFASNIESDVIGYKIYRSTDKVNWQLLTDKLLETNTFQDAKVESGKTFYYYLTAVDRFGNESEKSEIISETVP
;
A
#
# COMPACT_ATOMS: atom_id res chain seq x y z
N MET A 1 3.48 -48.49 22.94
CA MET A 1 4.60 -47.81 23.58
C MET A 1 4.21 -47.45 24.99
N THR A 2 4.77 -48.12 25.95
CA THR A 2 4.56 -47.86 27.38
C THR A 2 5.32 -46.58 27.70
N GLY A 3 4.58 -45.49 27.96
CA GLY A 3 5.17 -44.16 28.19
C GLY A 3 5.94 -44.07 29.51
N SER A 4 7.23 -44.25 29.46
CA SER A 4 8.16 -43.83 30.53
C SER A 4 8.28 -42.33 30.54
N GLY A 5 7.25 -41.62 30.97
CA GLY A 5 7.29 -40.15 30.99
C GLY A 5 5.97 -39.45 31.23
N SER A 6 4.89 -40.17 31.50
CA SER A 6 3.64 -39.50 31.86
C SER A 6 3.58 -39.25 33.37
N THR A 7 3.27 -38.02 33.76
CA THR A 7 3.09 -37.61 35.16
C THR A 7 1.61 -37.46 35.44
N LEU A 8 1.15 -37.92 36.60
CA LEU A 8 -0.19 -37.65 37.07
C LEU A 8 -0.23 -36.19 37.57
N ILE A 9 -1.02 -35.36 36.88
CA ILE A 9 -1.10 -33.92 37.19
C ILE A 9 -2.27 -33.62 38.16
N ALA A 10 -3.32 -34.40 38.13
CA ALA A 10 -4.46 -34.23 39.01
C ALA A 10 -5.24 -35.52 39.20
N SER A 11 -5.91 -35.67 40.34
CA SER A 11 -6.93 -36.67 40.62
C SER A 11 -8.20 -35.96 41.10
N LEU A 12 -9.26 -36.05 40.31
CA LEU A 12 -10.54 -35.40 40.62
C LEU A 12 -11.48 -36.44 41.19
N PRO A 13 -11.91 -36.34 42.47
CA PRO A 13 -12.92 -37.24 43.03
C PRO A 13 -14.26 -36.96 42.36
N ILE A 14 -14.93 -38.02 41.90
CA ILE A 14 -16.29 -37.92 41.35
C ILE A 14 -17.27 -38.22 42.49
N LEU A 15 -17.98 -37.18 42.92
CA LEU A 15 -19.00 -37.30 43.96
C LEU A 15 -20.35 -37.70 43.38
N ALA A 16 -21.29 -38.16 44.22
CA ALA A 16 -22.61 -38.60 43.76
C ALA A 16 -23.37 -37.55 42.94
N ASN A 17 -23.20 -36.26 43.24
CA ASN A 17 -23.82 -35.19 42.50
C ASN A 17 -23.14 -34.91 41.13
N ASP A 18 -21.90 -35.34 40.94
CA ASP A 18 -21.16 -35.14 39.68
C ASP A 18 -21.66 -36.05 38.55
N PHE A 19 -22.34 -37.16 38.88
CA PHE A 19 -22.99 -38.04 37.90
C PHE A 19 -24.13 -37.34 37.14
N ALA A 20 -24.68 -36.24 37.70
CA ALA A 20 -25.65 -35.40 37.00
C ALA A 20 -25.00 -34.39 36.07
N LEU A 21 -23.71 -34.10 36.21
CA LEU A 21 -22.96 -33.16 35.39
C LEU A 21 -22.51 -33.87 34.12
N LYS A 22 -22.77 -33.19 32.97
CA LYS A 22 -22.31 -33.68 31.65
C LYS A 22 -20.83 -33.42 31.38
N THR A 23 -20.21 -32.54 32.18
CA THR A 23 -18.84 -32.05 31.95
C THR A 23 -18.15 -31.78 33.29
N LEU A 24 -16.92 -32.24 33.43
CA LEU A 24 -16.01 -31.88 34.51
C LEU A 24 -14.88 -31.01 33.90
N ASN A 25 -14.49 -29.97 34.59
CA ASN A 25 -13.44 -29.05 34.17
C ASN A 25 -12.22 -29.16 35.07
N TYR A 26 -11.04 -29.13 34.46
CA TYR A 26 -9.77 -29.04 35.17
C TYR A 26 -8.89 -27.99 34.45
N PHE A 27 -8.23 -27.13 35.21
CA PHE A 27 -7.30 -26.14 34.70
C PHE A 27 -5.88 -26.52 35.10
N ASP A 28 -5.01 -26.74 34.14
CA ASP A 28 -3.57 -26.93 34.35
C ASP A 28 -2.87 -25.56 34.27
N THR A 29 -2.07 -25.27 35.29
CA THR A 29 -1.33 -23.98 35.39
C THR A 29 -0.11 -23.90 34.46
N LEU A 30 0.21 -25.00 33.75
CA LEU A 30 1.32 -25.08 32.80
C LEU A 30 2.64 -24.53 33.36
N ASP A 31 3.32 -25.28 34.21
CA ASP A 31 4.64 -24.95 34.76
C ASP A 31 5.73 -24.77 33.66
N PHE A 32 5.35 -25.00 32.41
CA PHE A 32 6.21 -24.94 31.21
C PHE A 32 5.93 -23.72 30.34
N ALA A 33 5.16 -22.76 30.83
CA ALA A 33 4.92 -21.51 30.13
C ALA A 33 6.25 -20.86 29.69
N GLY A 34 6.43 -20.70 28.37
CA GLY A 34 7.66 -20.17 27.78
C GLY A 34 8.68 -21.23 27.32
N GLN A 35 8.36 -22.52 27.38
CA GLN A 35 9.17 -23.58 26.79
C GLN A 35 8.51 -24.14 25.52
N ASP A 36 9.29 -24.42 24.49
CA ASP A 36 8.83 -25.05 23.23
C ASP A 36 8.66 -26.55 23.43
N ILE A 37 7.64 -26.96 24.19
CA ILE A 37 7.33 -28.36 24.47
C ILE A 37 5.95 -28.76 23.94
N ARG A 38 5.84 -30.03 23.53
CA ARG A 38 4.57 -30.62 23.15
C ARG A 38 4.01 -31.41 24.32
N LEU A 39 2.81 -31.09 24.78
CA LEU A 39 2.12 -31.74 25.86
C LEU A 39 1.05 -32.67 25.31
N ARG A 40 0.92 -33.84 25.89
CA ARG A 40 -0.16 -34.80 25.59
C ARG A 40 -0.96 -35.07 26.86
N TYR A 41 -2.22 -34.74 26.81
CA TYR A 41 -3.16 -34.99 27.91
C TYR A 41 -4.03 -36.20 27.60
N ALA A 42 -4.23 -37.02 28.62
CA ALA A 42 -5.23 -38.08 28.61
C ALA A 42 -5.84 -38.24 30.01
N ILE A 43 -7.07 -38.65 30.07
CA ILE A 43 -7.78 -38.96 31.31
C ILE A 43 -8.09 -40.43 31.37
N ARG A 44 -8.24 -40.95 32.57
CA ARG A 44 -8.79 -42.29 32.80
C ARG A 44 -9.59 -42.32 34.08
N PHE A 45 -10.56 -43.20 34.14
CA PHE A 45 -11.29 -43.50 35.38
C PHE A 45 -10.50 -44.45 36.27
N VAL A 46 -10.64 -44.21 37.58
CA VAL A 46 -10.13 -45.10 38.63
C VAL A 46 -11.30 -45.38 39.55
N ASN A 47 -11.60 -46.64 39.79
CA ASN A 47 -12.70 -47.05 40.70
C ASN A 47 -12.26 -46.97 42.16
N ALA A 48 -13.21 -47.17 43.09
CA ALA A 48 -12.95 -47.12 44.53
C ALA A 48 -11.94 -48.17 45.02
N SER A 49 -11.77 -49.29 44.29
CA SER A 49 -10.75 -50.30 44.55
C SER A 49 -9.38 -50.01 43.96
N GLY A 50 -9.22 -48.90 43.30
CA GLY A 50 -7.95 -48.51 42.64
C GLY A 50 -7.72 -49.09 41.25
N SER A 51 -8.69 -49.85 40.71
CA SER A 51 -8.59 -50.39 39.35
C SER A 51 -8.74 -49.28 38.32
N LYS A 52 -7.90 -49.31 37.30
CA LYS A 52 -7.72 -48.23 36.31
C LYS A 52 -8.32 -48.63 34.96
N ALA A 53 -9.17 -47.82 34.40
CA ALA A 53 -9.65 -47.95 33.03
C ALA A 53 -8.55 -47.63 31.99
N ALA A 54 -8.79 -47.93 30.73
CA ALA A 54 -7.95 -47.41 29.63
C ALA A 54 -7.92 -45.89 29.62
N PHE A 55 -6.88 -45.34 29.03
CA PHE A 55 -6.82 -43.90 28.78
C PHE A 55 -7.83 -43.48 27.70
N SER A 56 -8.32 -42.26 27.82
CA SER A 56 -9.04 -41.59 26.74
C SER A 56 -8.12 -41.40 25.51
N ASN A 57 -8.70 -40.90 24.44
CA ASN A 57 -7.91 -40.33 23.37
C ASN A 57 -6.95 -39.23 23.92
N PHE A 58 -5.79 -39.13 23.31
CA PHE A 58 -4.83 -38.10 23.68
C PHE A 58 -5.24 -36.76 23.07
N LEU A 59 -5.24 -35.69 23.87
CA LEU A 59 -5.26 -34.32 23.42
C LEU A 59 -3.81 -33.84 23.31
N LEU A 60 -3.39 -33.45 22.11
CA LEU A 60 -2.08 -32.85 21.88
C LEU A 60 -2.23 -31.34 21.98
N ILE A 61 -1.39 -30.71 22.80
CA ILE A 61 -1.23 -29.25 22.87
C ILE A 61 0.18 -28.95 22.41
N GLU A 62 0.30 -28.17 21.35
CA GLU A 62 1.56 -27.68 20.81
C GLU A 62 1.73 -26.20 21.16
N PRO A 63 2.98 -25.74 21.33
CA PRO A 63 3.23 -24.31 21.49
C PRO A 63 2.63 -23.56 20.32
N ALA A 64 1.90 -22.48 20.58
CA ALA A 64 1.47 -21.60 19.52
C ALA A 64 2.71 -20.96 18.87
N ALA A 65 2.70 -20.84 17.54
CA ALA A 65 3.75 -20.08 16.87
C ALA A 65 3.78 -18.65 17.41
N LYS A 66 4.98 -18.13 17.59
CA LYS A 66 5.16 -16.71 17.95
C LYS A 66 4.79 -15.89 16.74
N VAL A 67 3.67 -15.15 16.82
CA VAL A 67 3.18 -14.26 15.75
C VAL A 67 3.58 -12.84 16.09
N ALA A 68 4.21 -12.15 15.15
CA ALA A 68 4.60 -10.76 15.32
C ALA A 68 3.39 -9.84 15.49
N ASN A 69 3.56 -8.73 16.20
CA ASN A 69 2.57 -7.67 16.22
C ASN A 69 2.38 -7.04 14.82
N ALA A 70 1.31 -6.28 14.66
CA ALA A 70 1.09 -5.47 13.47
C ALA A 70 2.19 -4.40 13.32
N PRO A 71 2.57 -4.04 12.09
CA PRO A 71 3.51 -2.94 11.86
C PRO A 71 2.82 -1.59 12.09
N SER A 72 3.60 -0.52 12.19
CA SER A 72 3.10 0.85 12.29
C SER A 72 3.21 1.55 10.94
N LEU A 73 2.10 1.68 10.22
CA LEU A 73 2.05 2.39 8.93
C LEU A 73 2.30 3.88 9.15
N LEU A 74 3.17 4.46 8.34
CA LEU A 74 3.48 5.89 8.30
C LEU A 74 2.54 6.61 7.32
N PRO A 75 2.47 7.96 7.36
CA PRO A 75 1.69 8.70 6.38
C PRO A 75 2.12 8.38 4.94
N ILE A 76 1.13 8.11 4.07
CA ILE A 76 1.38 7.77 2.67
C ILE A 76 1.83 9.03 1.92
N LYS A 77 2.90 8.90 1.12
CA LYS A 77 3.40 9.97 0.26
C LYS A 77 2.87 9.79 -1.15
N VAL A 78 2.31 10.87 -1.71
CA VAL A 78 1.80 10.91 -3.08
C VAL A 78 2.92 11.40 -4.00
N THR A 79 3.17 10.67 -5.06
CA THR A 79 4.03 11.10 -6.17
C THR A 79 3.23 11.04 -7.48
N GLN A 80 3.76 11.57 -8.55
CA GLN A 80 3.11 11.49 -9.85
C GLN A 80 2.93 10.05 -10.33
N GLU A 81 3.85 9.15 -9.97
CA GLU A 81 3.90 7.77 -10.47
C GLU A 81 3.38 6.73 -9.49
N ASN A 82 3.38 7.02 -8.18
CA ASN A 82 3.03 6.02 -7.15
C ASN A 82 2.56 6.64 -5.84
N LEU A 83 1.88 5.81 -5.06
CA LEU A 83 1.67 6.05 -3.64
C LEU A 83 2.74 5.27 -2.88
N LEU A 84 3.63 5.98 -2.18
CA LEU A 84 4.68 5.37 -1.37
C LEU A 84 4.15 5.12 0.04
N LEU A 85 4.05 3.84 0.38
CA LEU A 85 3.76 3.35 1.71
C LEU A 85 5.06 2.99 2.41
N GLU A 86 5.24 3.46 3.64
CA GLU A 86 6.37 3.13 4.51
C GLU A 86 5.83 2.72 5.88
N TRP A 87 6.50 1.80 6.57
CA TRP A 87 6.10 1.38 7.91
C TRP A 87 7.29 1.06 8.79
N LYS A 88 7.05 1.07 10.10
CA LYS A 88 7.99 0.58 11.10
C LYS A 88 7.62 -0.86 11.46
N PRO A 89 8.58 -1.80 11.40
CA PRO A 89 8.34 -3.18 11.80
C PRO A 89 8.01 -3.26 13.30
N PRO A 90 7.26 -4.28 13.74
CA PRO A 90 7.00 -4.50 15.15
C PRO A 90 8.26 -4.82 15.93
N GLN A 91 8.28 -4.46 17.22
CA GLN A 91 9.44 -4.67 18.11
C GLN A 91 9.29 -5.92 18.99
N ALA A 92 8.11 -6.55 18.99
CA ALA A 92 7.80 -7.75 19.76
C ALA A 92 6.75 -8.61 19.05
N ASN A 93 6.67 -9.87 19.42
CA ASN A 93 5.54 -10.74 19.11
C ASN A 93 4.31 -10.36 19.93
N ILE A 94 3.14 -10.91 19.58
CA ILE A 94 1.87 -10.64 20.28
C ILE A 94 1.95 -10.99 21.76
N ASP A 95 2.71 -12.02 22.12
CA ASP A 95 2.96 -12.46 23.50
C ASP A 95 4.02 -11.63 24.23
N GLY A 96 4.55 -10.58 23.61
CA GLY A 96 5.61 -9.72 24.15
C GLY A 96 7.01 -10.29 24.00
N SER A 97 7.18 -11.49 23.48
CA SER A 97 8.48 -12.14 23.32
C SER A 97 9.32 -11.56 22.18
N THR A 98 10.64 -11.77 22.28
CA THR A 98 11.66 -11.50 21.27
C THR A 98 12.55 -12.75 21.10
N PRO A 99 13.26 -12.92 19.97
CA PRO A 99 13.22 -12.09 18.76
C PRO A 99 11.85 -12.12 18.05
N VAL A 100 11.56 -11.08 17.27
CA VAL A 100 10.30 -10.99 16.51
C VAL A 100 10.33 -11.96 15.34
N ASN A 101 9.29 -12.76 15.19
CA ASN A 101 9.14 -13.72 14.10
C ASN A 101 8.56 -13.02 12.86
N ILE A 102 9.42 -12.45 12.02
CA ILE A 102 9.03 -11.77 10.78
C ILE A 102 9.55 -12.54 9.58
N LEU A 103 8.62 -13.05 8.75
CA LEU A 103 8.90 -13.59 7.42
C LEU A 103 8.85 -12.47 6.36
N GLY A 104 7.99 -11.48 6.55
CA GLY A 104 7.79 -10.35 5.66
C GLY A 104 6.52 -9.59 5.98
N PHE A 105 6.04 -8.81 4.99
CA PHE A 105 4.86 -7.97 5.11
C PHE A 105 3.92 -8.15 3.92
N ASN A 106 2.63 -8.13 4.19
CA ASN A 106 1.56 -8.12 3.19
C ASN A 106 0.85 -6.77 3.22
N ILE A 107 0.67 -6.19 2.04
CA ILE A 107 0.09 -4.87 1.83
C ILE A 107 -1.31 -5.03 1.23
N TYR A 108 -2.27 -4.36 1.82
CA TYR A 108 -3.67 -4.43 1.42
C TYR A 108 -4.21 -3.06 1.03
N ARG A 109 -5.01 -3.03 -0.03
CA ARG A 109 -5.76 -1.86 -0.49
C ARG A 109 -7.23 -2.19 -0.68
N ALA A 110 -8.09 -1.30 -0.21
CA ALA A 110 -9.49 -1.22 -0.61
C ALA A 110 -9.74 0.11 -1.33
N SER A 111 -10.66 0.11 -2.29
CA SER A 111 -11.21 1.29 -2.94
C SER A 111 -12.71 1.38 -2.70
N GLU A 112 -13.35 2.49 -3.06
CA GLU A 112 -14.81 2.61 -2.97
C GLU A 112 -15.56 1.57 -3.82
N ALA A 113 -14.95 1.12 -4.91
CA ALA A 113 -15.52 0.11 -5.80
C ALA A 113 -15.36 -1.32 -5.27
N GLU A 114 -14.41 -1.54 -4.35
CA GLU A 114 -14.07 -2.86 -3.79
C GLU A 114 -14.55 -2.94 -2.35
N GLN A 115 -15.55 -3.80 -2.06
CA GLN A 115 -16.07 -3.99 -0.70
C GLN A 115 -15.07 -4.66 0.24
N THR A 116 -14.08 -5.37 -0.30
CA THR A 116 -13.04 -6.09 0.45
C THR A 116 -11.66 -5.64 0.02
N ALA A 117 -10.77 -5.49 1.00
CA ALA A 117 -9.38 -5.17 0.69
C ALA A 117 -8.70 -6.30 -0.07
N ARG A 118 -7.97 -5.97 -1.12
CA ARG A 118 -7.15 -6.92 -1.89
C ARG A 118 -5.69 -6.84 -1.49
N LEU A 119 -5.02 -7.97 -1.55
CA LEU A 119 -3.56 -8.08 -1.39
C LEU A 119 -2.87 -7.51 -2.64
N LEU A 120 -1.88 -6.63 -2.45
CA LEU A 120 -1.15 -5.98 -3.55
C LEU A 120 0.14 -6.72 -3.94
N ASN A 121 0.79 -7.41 -3.01
CA ASN A 121 2.02 -8.16 -3.25
C ASN A 121 1.74 -9.66 -3.43
N GLN A 122 2.49 -10.32 -4.31
CA GLN A 122 2.31 -11.76 -4.58
C GLN A 122 2.91 -12.67 -3.51
N ALA A 123 3.94 -12.19 -2.82
CA ALA A 123 4.62 -12.87 -1.72
C ALA A 123 5.01 -11.84 -0.66
N PRO A 124 5.15 -12.24 0.62
CA PRO A 124 5.57 -11.32 1.67
C PRO A 124 6.88 -10.62 1.32
N ILE A 125 6.90 -9.29 1.42
CA ILE A 125 8.10 -8.48 1.13
C ILE A 125 8.89 -8.23 2.42
N THR A 126 10.21 -8.16 2.29
CA THR A 126 11.12 -8.03 3.45
C THR A 126 11.60 -6.61 3.71
N VAL A 127 11.33 -5.70 2.78
CA VAL A 127 11.59 -4.27 2.93
C VAL A 127 10.41 -3.58 3.61
N ASN A 128 10.66 -2.41 4.19
CA ASN A 128 9.65 -1.66 4.94
C ASN A 128 9.00 -0.55 4.11
N GLU A 129 8.94 -0.73 2.80
CA GLU A 129 8.27 0.17 1.88
C GLU A 129 7.58 -0.58 0.74
N PHE A 130 6.55 0.03 0.17
CA PHE A 130 5.84 -0.45 -1.01
C PHE A 130 5.38 0.72 -1.87
N ARG A 131 5.46 0.58 -3.20
CA ARG A 131 5.04 1.58 -4.17
C ARG A 131 3.85 1.06 -4.95
N ASP A 132 2.68 1.60 -4.67
CA ASP A 132 1.49 1.30 -5.45
C ASP A 132 1.45 2.19 -6.70
N GLN A 133 1.70 1.60 -7.86
CA GLN A 133 1.64 2.28 -9.18
C GLN A 133 0.28 2.09 -9.85
N SER A 134 -0.64 1.34 -9.24
CA SER A 134 -1.94 1.02 -9.83
C SER A 134 -3.07 1.86 -9.23
N PHE A 135 -2.76 3.02 -8.68
CA PHE A 135 -3.73 3.99 -8.18
C PHE A 135 -4.18 4.95 -9.30
N GLU A 136 -5.25 5.67 -9.04
CA GLU A 136 -5.73 6.78 -9.85
C GLU A 136 -5.97 7.99 -8.96
N PHE A 137 -5.57 9.17 -9.42
CA PHE A 137 -5.85 10.43 -8.72
C PHE A 137 -7.35 10.67 -8.59
N GLY A 138 -7.78 11.22 -7.47
CA GLY A 138 -9.17 11.54 -7.18
C GLY A 138 -9.99 10.40 -6.58
N ASN A 139 -9.52 9.16 -6.62
CA ASN A 139 -10.19 8.02 -5.99
C ASN A 139 -9.85 7.91 -4.50
N ASN A 140 -10.77 7.38 -3.71
CA ASN A 140 -10.53 7.12 -2.30
C ASN A 140 -9.97 5.71 -2.09
N TYR A 141 -8.90 5.62 -1.33
CA TYR A 141 -8.24 4.37 -0.99
C TYR A 141 -8.06 4.23 0.53
N LYS A 142 -8.08 2.98 0.98
CA LYS A 142 -7.74 2.57 2.35
C LYS A 142 -6.61 1.56 2.26
N TYR A 143 -5.53 1.79 3.00
CA TYR A 143 -4.37 0.92 3.05
C TYR A 143 -4.12 0.43 4.45
N PHE A 144 -3.68 -0.80 4.57
CA PHE A 144 -3.08 -1.35 5.78
C PHE A 144 -2.02 -2.39 5.43
N VAL A 145 -1.18 -2.67 6.39
CA VAL A 145 -0.08 -3.64 6.27
C VAL A 145 -0.22 -4.67 7.39
N ARG A 146 0.08 -5.92 7.09
CA ARG A 146 0.17 -7.00 8.07
C ARG A 146 1.58 -7.57 8.09
N THR A 147 2.08 -7.89 9.27
CA THR A 147 3.31 -8.68 9.40
C THR A 147 2.97 -10.14 9.13
N VAL A 148 3.82 -10.80 8.36
CA VAL A 148 3.72 -12.25 8.12
C VAL A 148 4.79 -12.93 8.96
N SER A 149 4.38 -13.90 9.76
CA SER A 149 5.22 -14.73 10.63
C SER A 149 5.23 -16.17 10.12
N LEU A 150 6.26 -16.93 10.51
CA LEU A 150 6.29 -18.38 10.28
C LEU A 150 5.50 -19.08 11.37
N GLY A 151 4.45 -19.80 11.00
CA GLY A 151 3.62 -20.58 11.91
C GLY A 151 4.27 -21.89 12.35
N THR A 152 3.60 -22.63 13.22
CA THR A 152 4.12 -23.86 13.87
C THR A 152 4.45 -24.95 12.85
N ASN A 153 3.69 -25.07 11.77
CA ASN A 153 3.89 -26.06 10.71
C ASN A 153 4.56 -25.46 9.46
N ALA A 154 5.31 -24.37 9.65
CA ALA A 154 5.94 -23.62 8.56
C ALA A 154 4.96 -22.94 7.58
N GLU A 155 3.69 -22.79 7.95
CA GLU A 155 2.73 -22.00 7.20
C GLU A 155 2.89 -20.49 7.51
N PRO A 156 2.64 -19.59 6.54
CA PRO A 156 2.60 -18.15 6.80
C PRO A 156 1.36 -17.79 7.63
N VAL A 157 1.56 -17.01 8.70
CA VAL A 157 0.51 -16.50 9.58
C VAL A 157 0.59 -14.99 9.63
N GLU A 158 -0.53 -14.32 9.38
CA GLU A 158 -0.58 -12.84 9.41
C GLU A 158 -0.96 -12.29 10.79
N SER A 159 -0.40 -11.14 11.11
CA SER A 159 -0.80 -10.34 12.26
C SER A 159 -2.19 -9.71 12.06
N GLN A 160 -2.69 -9.02 13.07
CA GLN A 160 -3.73 -8.01 12.87
C GLN A 160 -3.22 -6.93 11.90
N GLU A 161 -4.13 -6.19 11.31
CA GLU A 161 -3.82 -5.06 10.45
C GLU A 161 -3.15 -3.91 11.23
N SER A 162 -2.28 -3.17 10.57
CA SER A 162 -1.82 -1.87 11.04
C SER A 162 -2.99 -0.89 11.19
N THR A 163 -2.75 0.30 11.70
CA THR A 163 -3.70 1.41 11.53
C THR A 163 -4.03 1.58 10.07
N ILE A 164 -5.34 1.66 9.75
CA ILE A 164 -5.82 1.91 8.39
C ILE A 164 -5.50 3.36 8.03
N SER A 165 -4.83 3.57 6.89
CA SER A 165 -4.60 4.89 6.33
C SER A 165 -5.55 5.13 5.16
N GLU A 166 -6.38 6.17 5.28
CA GLU A 166 -7.29 6.61 4.22
C GLU A 166 -6.65 7.75 3.44
N ILE A 167 -6.73 7.71 2.11
CA ILE A 167 -6.16 8.74 1.24
C ILE A 167 -7.02 8.94 0.00
N ASN A 168 -7.18 10.21 -0.39
CA ASN A 168 -7.67 10.64 -1.69
C ASN A 168 -6.54 11.41 -2.38
N PRO A 169 -5.68 10.73 -3.16
CA PRO A 169 -4.55 11.41 -3.79
C PRO A 169 -5.03 12.45 -4.80
N LYS A 170 -4.52 13.65 -4.66
CA LYS A 170 -4.76 14.75 -5.61
C LYS A 170 -3.58 14.86 -6.54
N ASP A 171 -3.86 15.05 -7.82
CA ASP A 171 -2.83 15.42 -8.77
C ASP A 171 -2.53 16.91 -8.61
N THR A 172 -1.31 17.20 -8.22
CA THR A 172 -0.76 18.55 -8.09
C THR A 172 0.56 18.69 -8.85
N PHE A 173 0.85 17.73 -9.72
CA PHE A 173 2.08 17.62 -10.47
C PHE A 173 1.85 18.21 -11.87
N ALA A 174 2.47 19.38 -12.12
CA ALA A 174 2.40 19.98 -13.44
C ALA A 174 3.19 19.16 -14.47
N PRO A 175 2.73 19.08 -15.73
CA PRO A 175 3.49 18.45 -16.80
C PRO A 175 4.79 19.19 -17.10
N ASN A 176 5.67 18.57 -17.88
CA ASN A 176 6.86 19.23 -18.39
C ASN A 176 6.48 20.34 -19.41
N PRO A 177 7.26 21.40 -19.51
CA PRO A 177 7.06 22.40 -20.54
C PRO A 177 7.17 21.79 -21.95
N PRO A 178 6.40 22.30 -22.94
CA PRO A 178 6.57 21.88 -24.34
C PRO A 178 7.98 22.13 -24.86
N GLU A 179 8.49 21.18 -25.66
CA GLU A 179 9.84 21.21 -26.24
C GLU A 179 9.80 21.19 -27.77
N GLY A 180 10.96 21.37 -28.41
CA GLY A 180 11.12 21.25 -29.86
C GLY A 180 10.34 22.30 -30.64
N ILE A 181 10.20 23.50 -30.07
CA ILE A 181 9.40 24.56 -30.68
C ILE A 181 10.14 25.17 -31.88
N THR A 182 9.45 25.25 -33.01
CA THR A 182 9.94 25.88 -34.24
C THR A 182 8.91 26.84 -34.78
N LEU A 183 9.41 27.95 -35.41
CA LEU A 183 8.59 28.99 -36.02
C LEU A 183 8.82 29.04 -37.51
N ALA A 184 7.76 29.28 -38.26
CA ALA A 184 7.86 29.58 -39.71
C ALA A 184 7.04 30.82 -40.03
N ALA A 185 7.70 31.92 -40.40
CA ALA A 185 7.04 33.16 -40.75
C ALA A 185 6.71 33.21 -42.25
N SER A 186 5.59 33.81 -42.55
CA SER A 186 5.16 34.23 -43.86
C SER A 186 4.48 35.62 -43.73
N PRO A 187 4.20 36.34 -44.80
CA PRO A 187 3.56 37.64 -44.67
C PRO A 187 2.28 37.60 -43.84
N ASN A 188 2.27 38.39 -42.74
CA ASN A 188 1.14 38.47 -41.79
C ASN A 188 0.79 37.17 -41.00
N THR A 189 1.71 36.19 -40.97
CA THR A 189 1.44 34.92 -40.29
C THR A 189 2.72 34.33 -39.71
N ILE A 190 2.64 33.75 -38.50
CA ILE A 190 3.67 32.90 -37.93
C ILE A 190 3.02 31.56 -37.58
N ALA A 191 3.54 30.49 -38.17
CA ALA A 191 3.18 29.11 -37.80
C ALA A 191 4.13 28.65 -36.72
N ILE A 192 3.56 28.02 -35.68
CA ILE A 192 4.25 27.48 -34.51
C ILE A 192 4.07 25.98 -34.52
N PHE A 193 5.16 25.21 -34.40
CA PHE A 193 5.19 23.77 -34.30
C PHE A 193 5.97 23.37 -33.06
N PHE A 194 5.59 22.31 -32.40
CA PHE A 194 6.29 21.80 -31.21
C PHE A 194 6.07 20.30 -31.03
N ALA A 195 6.88 19.65 -30.21
CA ALA A 195 6.70 18.27 -29.86
C ALA A 195 5.53 18.11 -28.87
N SER A 196 4.68 17.12 -29.08
CA SER A 196 3.67 16.76 -28.06
C SER A 196 4.35 16.20 -26.83
N ASN A 197 3.83 16.54 -25.65
CA ASN A 197 4.29 15.98 -24.39
C ASN A 197 4.12 14.45 -24.38
N ILE A 198 5.01 13.76 -23.66
CA ILE A 198 4.95 12.31 -23.49
C ILE A 198 4.00 11.89 -22.37
N GLU A 199 3.66 12.80 -21.45
CA GLU A 199 2.72 12.58 -20.35
C GLU A 199 1.31 12.38 -20.92
N SER A 200 0.70 11.26 -20.58
CA SER A 200 -0.58 10.84 -21.14
C SER A 200 -1.80 11.62 -20.63
N ASP A 201 -1.61 12.40 -19.59
CA ASP A 201 -2.64 13.23 -18.96
C ASP A 201 -2.66 14.67 -19.44
N VAL A 202 -1.70 15.09 -20.26
CA VAL A 202 -1.72 16.41 -20.93
C VAL A 202 -2.90 16.46 -21.90
N ILE A 203 -3.79 17.44 -21.70
CA ILE A 203 -4.99 17.61 -22.52
C ILE A 203 -4.91 18.79 -23.48
N GLY A 204 -3.86 19.61 -23.39
CA GLY A 204 -3.67 20.70 -24.33
C GLY A 204 -2.62 21.71 -23.89
N TYR A 205 -2.53 22.76 -24.71
CA TYR A 205 -1.47 23.76 -24.62
C TYR A 205 -2.03 25.17 -24.63
N LYS A 206 -1.29 26.09 -23.99
CA LYS A 206 -1.52 27.52 -24.09
C LYS A 206 -0.32 28.15 -24.80
N ILE A 207 -0.60 29.14 -25.65
CA ILE A 207 0.39 29.88 -26.42
C ILE A 207 0.36 31.34 -26.02
N TYR A 208 1.52 31.86 -25.68
CA TYR A 208 1.70 33.23 -25.28
C TYR A 208 2.61 33.96 -26.25
N ARG A 209 2.24 35.19 -26.60
CA ARG A 209 2.98 36.09 -27.51
C ARG A 209 3.36 37.36 -26.80
N SER A 210 4.51 37.91 -27.17
CA SER A 210 4.97 39.21 -26.75
C SER A 210 5.74 39.93 -27.90
N THR A 211 5.83 41.23 -27.82
CA THR A 211 6.74 42.06 -28.69
C THR A 211 7.92 42.59 -27.91
N ASP A 212 7.95 42.49 -26.59
CA ASP A 212 8.95 43.11 -25.69
C ASP A 212 9.52 42.13 -24.64
N LYS A 213 9.09 40.87 -24.62
CA LYS A 213 9.43 39.84 -23.63
C LYS A 213 8.96 40.13 -22.19
N VAL A 214 8.22 41.21 -21.98
CA VAL A 214 7.72 41.61 -20.67
C VAL A 214 6.21 41.43 -20.60
N ASN A 215 5.50 41.97 -21.58
CA ASN A 215 4.05 41.90 -21.66
C ASN A 215 3.63 40.74 -22.57
N TRP A 216 3.01 39.74 -21.96
CA TRP A 216 2.59 38.51 -22.63
C TRP A 216 1.09 38.46 -22.83
N GLN A 217 0.67 38.13 -24.02
CA GLN A 217 -0.72 37.92 -24.41
C GLN A 217 -0.99 36.44 -24.65
N LEU A 218 -1.99 35.89 -23.99
CA LEU A 218 -2.51 34.56 -24.30
C LEU A 218 -3.25 34.58 -25.65
N LEU A 219 -2.87 33.69 -26.56
CA LEU A 219 -3.45 33.62 -27.91
C LEU A 219 -4.55 32.56 -28.02
N THR A 220 -4.57 31.58 -27.14
CA THR A 220 -5.52 30.47 -27.16
C THR A 220 -6.67 30.76 -26.22
N ASP A 221 -7.88 30.95 -26.75
CA ASP A 221 -9.11 31.10 -25.96
C ASP A 221 -9.53 29.80 -25.26
N LYS A 222 -9.16 28.67 -25.88
CA LYS A 222 -9.33 27.31 -25.35
C LYS A 222 -8.01 26.58 -25.45
N LEU A 223 -7.83 25.52 -24.69
CA LEU A 223 -6.64 24.67 -24.81
C LEU A 223 -6.48 24.18 -26.25
N LEU A 224 -5.27 24.27 -26.77
CA LEU A 224 -4.90 23.75 -28.09
C LEU A 224 -4.61 22.25 -27.96
N GLU A 225 -5.41 21.42 -28.57
CA GLU A 225 -5.26 19.94 -28.53
C GLU A 225 -4.27 19.39 -29.54
N THR A 226 -3.74 20.26 -30.43
CA THR A 226 -2.76 19.92 -31.46
C THR A 226 -1.40 20.50 -31.16
N ASN A 227 -0.37 20.01 -31.81
CA ASN A 227 1.01 20.50 -31.68
C ASN A 227 1.37 21.56 -32.74
N THR A 228 0.37 22.21 -33.32
CA THR A 228 0.53 23.26 -34.31
C THR A 228 -0.44 24.40 -34.05
N PHE A 229 0.03 25.64 -34.20
CA PHE A 229 -0.78 26.85 -34.09
C PHE A 229 -0.41 27.89 -35.15
N GLN A 230 -1.35 28.66 -35.60
CA GLN A 230 -1.13 29.74 -36.56
C GLN A 230 -1.53 31.08 -35.94
N ASP A 231 -0.55 31.96 -35.76
CA ASP A 231 -0.80 33.33 -35.39
C ASP A 231 -0.94 34.21 -36.66
N ALA A 232 -2.17 34.59 -36.96
CA ALA A 232 -2.51 35.45 -38.11
C ALA A 232 -2.65 36.93 -37.74
N LYS A 233 -2.31 37.29 -36.50
CA LYS A 233 -2.39 38.70 -36.01
C LYS A 233 -1.00 39.28 -35.80
N VAL A 234 -0.12 39.08 -36.77
CA VAL A 234 1.25 39.61 -36.77
C VAL A 234 1.42 40.60 -37.93
N GLU A 235 2.41 41.49 -37.83
CA GLU A 235 2.65 42.56 -38.79
C GLU A 235 4.05 42.41 -39.39
N SER A 236 4.15 42.65 -40.71
CA SER A 236 5.43 42.61 -41.45
C SER A 236 6.46 43.57 -40.82
N GLY A 237 7.73 43.14 -40.78
CA GLY A 237 8.86 43.89 -40.20
C GLY A 237 8.93 43.87 -38.67
N LYS A 238 7.97 43.25 -37.96
CA LYS A 238 8.00 43.12 -36.51
C LYS A 238 8.51 41.76 -36.05
N THR A 239 9.24 41.76 -34.93
CA THR A 239 9.67 40.55 -34.25
C THR A 239 8.68 40.20 -33.15
N PHE A 240 8.25 38.95 -33.11
CA PHE A 240 7.37 38.40 -32.06
C PHE A 240 8.08 37.31 -31.30
N TYR A 241 7.81 37.24 -29.99
CA TYR A 241 8.35 36.27 -29.07
C TYR A 241 7.22 35.36 -28.58
N TYR A 242 7.51 34.10 -28.44
CA TYR A 242 6.52 33.09 -27.99
C TYR A 242 7.11 32.22 -26.90
N TYR A 243 6.26 31.80 -25.97
CA TYR A 243 6.44 30.62 -25.14
C TYR A 243 5.13 29.84 -25.05
N LEU A 244 5.23 28.58 -24.69
CA LEU A 244 4.11 27.66 -24.55
C LEU A 244 4.08 27.06 -23.13
N THR A 245 2.90 26.67 -22.69
CA THR A 245 2.72 25.85 -21.51
C THR A 245 1.84 24.65 -21.85
N ALA A 246 2.04 23.53 -21.16
CA ALA A 246 1.18 22.35 -21.23
C ALA A 246 0.23 22.34 -20.03
N VAL A 247 -0.98 21.82 -20.22
CA VAL A 247 -2.00 21.71 -19.17
C VAL A 247 -2.50 20.27 -19.15
N ASP A 248 -2.54 19.67 -17.94
CA ASP A 248 -3.07 18.32 -17.73
C ASP A 248 -4.59 18.32 -17.49
N ARG A 249 -5.15 17.11 -17.36
CA ARG A 249 -6.59 16.90 -17.11
C ARG A 249 -7.07 17.38 -15.75
N PHE A 250 -6.16 17.64 -14.80
CA PHE A 250 -6.48 18.16 -13.46
C PHE A 250 -6.34 19.67 -13.36
N GLY A 251 -5.87 20.29 -14.43
CA GLY A 251 -5.71 21.75 -14.56
C GLY A 251 -4.35 22.26 -14.08
N ASN A 252 -3.38 21.38 -13.81
CA ASN A 252 -2.02 21.81 -13.52
C ASN A 252 -1.37 22.29 -14.82
N GLU A 253 -0.75 23.46 -14.77
CA GLU A 253 -0.08 24.11 -15.89
C GLU A 253 1.44 24.04 -15.70
N SER A 254 2.16 23.66 -16.74
CA SER A 254 3.61 23.57 -16.74
C SER A 254 4.29 24.93 -16.55
N GLU A 255 5.57 24.90 -16.20
CA GLU A 255 6.44 26.06 -16.37
C GLU A 255 6.45 26.49 -17.85
N LYS A 256 6.96 27.70 -18.09
CA LYS A 256 7.14 28.24 -19.45
C LYS A 256 8.16 27.39 -20.21
N SER A 257 7.87 27.13 -21.49
CA SER A 257 8.89 26.64 -22.42
C SER A 257 10.05 27.65 -22.62
N GLU A 258 11.03 27.28 -23.40
CA GLU A 258 11.97 28.25 -23.94
C GLU A 258 11.24 29.39 -24.69
N ILE A 259 11.78 30.61 -24.61
CA ILE A 259 11.27 31.73 -25.37
C ILE A 259 11.95 31.74 -26.74
N ILE A 260 11.16 31.61 -27.77
CA ILE A 260 11.59 31.64 -29.16
C ILE A 260 11.09 32.90 -29.85
N SER A 261 11.71 33.30 -30.94
CA SER A 261 11.29 34.50 -31.67
C SER A 261 11.43 34.33 -33.17
N GLU A 262 10.60 35.07 -33.89
CA GLU A 262 10.64 35.15 -35.35
C GLU A 262 10.26 36.54 -35.81
N THR A 263 10.85 36.97 -36.95
CA THR A 263 10.54 38.25 -37.58
C THR A 263 9.69 37.99 -38.83
N VAL A 264 8.58 38.71 -38.92
CA VAL A 264 7.67 38.58 -40.06
C VAL A 264 8.28 39.28 -41.27
N PRO A 265 8.41 38.59 -42.42
CA PRO A 265 8.99 39.17 -43.64
C PRO A 265 8.14 40.29 -44.27
#